data_87b90b0a077d899bff6bae754ea22534
#
_entry.id   87b90b0a077d899bff6bae754ea22534
#
_cell.length_a   1.000
_cell.length_b   1.000
_cell.length_c   1.000
_cell.angle_alpha   90.00
_cell.angle_beta   90.00
_cell.angle_gamma   90.00
#
_symmetry.space_group_name_H-M   'P 1'
#
loop_
_entity.id
_entity.type
_entity.pdbx_description
1 polymer ?
#
loop_
_entity_poly.entity_id
_entity_poly.type
_entity_poly.pdbx_seq_one_letter_code
_entity_poly.pdbx_strand_id
1 'polypeptide(L)'
;MVTVSVIVTVYNSESTIKKVISSIKNQIGVGINFKLEIIVIDDCSTDKSYRILKDMGINLYKNKSNSGGPNKGRNFGMKLAKGEFICFCDHDDLWNNDKIIKMLEFRNLAPIISSGYVVNDLLASRVIKRTKNSSKSKYLEYEKNISFFSKLTKNNSGQNLYLGSLMIHKDLTKIKFEEHFGMVDYDWILKILHNNSSVEVCEALYTRKIKKDNLSLDRNYRKNDFEITHKAIKSFSQLHPKKSIIGIKKLHGSYARYFYLVDDMVKARTHFLNSDFSLKNILYFITTFAGSKFVKKYFNVFG
;
A
#
# COMPACT_ATOMS: atom_id res chain seq x y z
N MET A 1 -5.99 -20.32 20.72
CA MET A 1 -6.17 -20.13 19.26
C MET A 1 -6.03 -18.63 18.99
N VAL A 2 -5.11 -18.25 18.10
CA VAL A 2 -4.86 -16.84 17.75
C VAL A 2 -6.05 -16.23 17.04
N THR A 3 -6.34 -14.95 17.26
CA THR A 3 -7.39 -14.21 16.55
C THR A 3 -6.75 -13.23 15.57
N VAL A 4 -7.24 -13.21 14.34
CA VAL A 4 -6.84 -12.26 13.30
C VAL A 4 -8.01 -11.34 13.00
N SER A 5 -7.82 -10.02 13.18
CA SER A 5 -8.81 -9.01 12.81
C SER A 5 -8.50 -8.46 11.42
N VAL A 6 -9.49 -8.46 10.54
CA VAL A 6 -9.40 -7.89 9.20
C VAL A 6 -10.23 -6.62 9.15
N ILE A 7 -9.58 -5.49 8.90
CA ILE A 7 -10.21 -4.18 8.79
C ILE A 7 -10.45 -3.88 7.32
N VAL A 8 -11.71 -3.61 6.96
CA VAL A 8 -12.14 -3.26 5.61
C VAL A 8 -12.78 -1.87 5.64
N THR A 9 -12.21 -0.93 4.90
CA THR A 9 -12.81 0.40 4.73
C THR A 9 -13.56 0.46 3.40
N VAL A 10 -14.77 0.98 3.41
CA VAL A 10 -15.71 0.92 2.28
C VAL A 10 -16.27 2.29 1.97
N TYR A 11 -16.26 2.64 0.68
CA TYR A 11 -16.99 3.77 0.14
C TYR A 11 -17.41 3.47 -1.30
N ASN A 12 -18.72 3.54 -1.60
CA ASN A 12 -19.32 3.34 -2.92
C ASN A 12 -18.75 2.11 -3.69
N SER A 13 -18.96 0.92 -3.14
CA SER A 13 -18.32 -0.32 -3.60
C SER A 13 -19.33 -1.45 -3.88
N GLU A 14 -20.58 -1.12 -4.19
CA GLU A 14 -21.66 -2.10 -4.38
C GLU A 14 -21.30 -3.22 -5.38
N SER A 15 -20.49 -2.91 -6.40
CA SER A 15 -20.08 -3.88 -7.42
C SER A 15 -19.01 -4.88 -6.97
N THR A 16 -18.26 -4.59 -5.90
CA THR A 16 -17.08 -5.37 -5.49
C THR A 16 -17.19 -5.95 -4.10
N ILE A 17 -17.83 -5.24 -3.18
CA ILE A 17 -17.71 -5.50 -1.75
C ILE A 17 -18.17 -6.91 -1.34
N LYS A 18 -19.19 -7.46 -1.98
CA LYS A 18 -19.65 -8.84 -1.72
C LYS A 18 -18.55 -9.87 -1.99
N LYS A 19 -17.81 -9.71 -3.11
CA LYS A 19 -16.70 -10.61 -3.48
C LYS A 19 -15.53 -10.44 -2.52
N VAL A 20 -15.22 -9.20 -2.11
CA VAL A 20 -14.15 -8.90 -1.16
C VAL A 20 -14.42 -9.59 0.18
N ILE A 21 -15.58 -9.37 0.78
CA ILE A 21 -15.95 -9.98 2.05
C ILE A 21 -15.98 -11.51 1.95
N SER A 22 -16.46 -12.06 0.83
CA SER A 22 -16.44 -13.51 0.62
C SER A 22 -15.01 -14.06 0.57
N SER A 23 -14.05 -13.36 -0.06
CA SER A 23 -12.65 -13.80 -0.09
C SER A 23 -11.99 -13.81 1.29
N ILE A 24 -12.44 -12.94 2.20
CA ILE A 24 -11.98 -12.89 3.59
C ILE A 24 -12.69 -13.96 4.43
N LYS A 25 -13.99 -14.15 4.29
CA LYS A 25 -14.75 -15.18 5.03
C LYS A 25 -14.29 -16.61 4.71
N ASN A 26 -13.89 -16.85 3.46
CA ASN A 26 -13.52 -18.18 2.96
C ASN A 26 -12.04 -18.52 3.19
N GLN A 27 -11.40 -17.91 4.20
CA GLN A 27 -10.01 -18.25 4.53
C GLN A 27 -9.92 -19.69 5.10
N ILE A 28 -8.98 -20.47 4.60
CA ILE A 28 -8.70 -21.83 5.06
C ILE A 28 -8.20 -21.77 6.50
N GLY A 29 -8.72 -22.66 7.35
CA GLY A 29 -8.30 -22.81 8.74
C GLY A 29 -9.06 -21.94 9.74
N VAL A 30 -10.08 -21.18 9.30
CA VAL A 30 -10.96 -20.44 10.21
C VAL A 30 -11.71 -21.41 11.13
N GLY A 31 -11.71 -21.14 12.44
CA GLY A 31 -12.31 -21.96 13.48
C GLY A 31 -11.48 -23.19 13.90
N ILE A 32 -10.44 -23.56 13.13
CA ILE A 32 -9.55 -24.70 13.39
C ILE A 32 -8.14 -24.20 13.80
N ASN A 33 -7.53 -23.38 12.98
CA ASN A 33 -6.16 -22.89 13.19
C ASN A 33 -6.14 -21.49 13.80
N PHE A 34 -7.13 -20.66 13.50
CA PHE A 34 -7.27 -19.30 14.01
C PHE A 34 -8.74 -18.85 14.05
N LYS A 35 -9.03 -17.82 14.84
CA LYS A 35 -10.31 -17.11 14.85
C LYS A 35 -10.21 -15.91 13.90
N LEU A 36 -11.25 -15.70 13.10
CA LEU A 36 -11.34 -14.57 12.18
C LEU A 36 -12.36 -13.55 12.70
N GLU A 37 -11.92 -12.30 12.86
CA GLU A 37 -12.77 -11.15 13.14
C GLU A 37 -12.76 -10.24 11.91
N ILE A 38 -13.94 -9.92 11.36
CA ILE A 38 -14.06 -8.98 10.23
C ILE A 38 -14.73 -7.70 10.74
N ILE A 39 -14.06 -6.57 10.58
CA ILE A 39 -14.52 -5.25 11.00
C ILE A 39 -14.64 -4.39 9.75
N VAL A 40 -15.86 -3.99 9.39
CA VAL A 40 -16.12 -3.17 8.21
C VAL A 40 -16.53 -1.77 8.64
N ILE A 41 -15.85 -0.78 8.08
CA ILE A 41 -16.17 0.64 8.31
C ILE A 41 -16.66 1.24 7.00
N ASP A 42 -17.94 1.55 6.93
CA ASP A 42 -18.56 2.27 5.81
C ASP A 42 -18.36 3.78 5.99
N ASP A 43 -17.66 4.39 5.04
CA ASP A 43 -17.36 5.82 5.05
C ASP A 43 -18.49 6.66 4.44
N CYS A 44 -19.73 6.39 4.87
CA CYS A 44 -20.92 7.09 4.42
C CYS A 44 -21.24 6.86 2.94
N SER A 45 -21.23 5.60 2.49
CA SER A 45 -21.60 5.22 1.11
C SER A 45 -23.01 5.71 0.75
N THR A 46 -23.15 6.15 -0.48
CA THR A 46 -24.41 6.64 -1.09
C THR A 46 -25.04 5.63 -2.03
N ASP A 47 -24.31 4.56 -2.37
CA ASP A 47 -24.79 3.42 -3.17
C ASP A 47 -25.34 2.29 -2.27
N LYS A 48 -25.54 1.11 -2.84
CA LYS A 48 -26.07 -0.05 -2.10
C LYS A 48 -25.06 -0.78 -1.21
N SER A 49 -23.80 -0.30 -1.11
CA SER A 49 -22.73 -0.94 -0.33
C SER A 49 -23.13 -1.24 1.10
N TYR A 50 -23.66 -0.24 1.82
CA TYR A 50 -24.09 -0.39 3.21
C TYR A 50 -25.17 -1.47 3.37
N ARG A 51 -26.16 -1.50 2.48
CA ARG A 51 -27.24 -2.50 2.50
C ARG A 51 -26.70 -3.91 2.28
N ILE A 52 -25.85 -4.08 1.24
CA ILE A 52 -25.21 -5.37 0.93
C ILE A 52 -24.45 -5.89 2.15
N LEU A 53 -23.66 -5.03 2.81
CA LEU A 53 -22.88 -5.40 3.99
C LEU A 53 -23.75 -5.77 5.18
N LYS A 54 -24.84 -5.04 5.41
CA LYS A 54 -25.81 -5.33 6.48
C LYS A 54 -26.42 -6.71 6.28
N ASP A 55 -26.82 -7.04 5.05
CA ASP A 55 -27.42 -8.33 4.70
C ASP A 55 -26.43 -9.51 4.86
N MET A 56 -25.11 -9.24 4.86
CA MET A 56 -24.06 -10.26 5.08
C MET A 56 -23.82 -10.60 6.56
N GLY A 57 -24.47 -9.92 7.52
CA GLY A 57 -24.39 -10.21 8.96
C GLY A 57 -22.99 -10.10 9.54
N ILE A 58 -22.24 -9.04 9.17
CA ILE A 58 -20.87 -8.77 9.65
C ILE A 58 -20.86 -7.60 10.63
N ASN A 59 -19.74 -7.44 11.37
CA ASN A 59 -19.52 -6.27 12.23
C ASN A 59 -19.35 -5.02 11.35
N LEU A 60 -20.43 -4.30 11.14
CA LEU A 60 -20.51 -3.13 10.26
C LEU A 60 -20.70 -1.85 11.08
N TYR A 61 -19.81 -0.91 10.87
CA TYR A 61 -19.87 0.42 11.46
C TYR A 61 -19.98 1.47 10.33
N LYS A 62 -20.67 2.57 10.61
CA LYS A 62 -20.85 3.66 9.65
C LYS A 62 -20.30 4.96 10.21
N ASN A 63 -19.50 5.68 9.43
CA ASN A 63 -19.09 7.04 9.77
C ASN A 63 -20.28 8.01 9.71
N LYS A 64 -20.24 9.08 10.49
CA LYS A 64 -21.28 10.13 10.47
C LYS A 64 -21.27 10.93 9.17
N SER A 65 -20.11 11.08 8.55
CA SER A 65 -19.91 11.78 7.28
C SER A 65 -18.75 11.13 6.54
N ASN A 66 -18.70 11.32 5.21
CA ASN A 66 -17.55 10.89 4.42
C ASN A 66 -16.28 11.60 4.88
N SER A 67 -15.22 10.84 5.10
CA SER A 67 -13.94 11.35 5.62
C SER A 67 -12.93 11.76 4.54
N GLY A 68 -13.26 11.55 3.27
CA GLY A 68 -12.38 11.85 2.14
C GLY A 68 -11.26 10.83 1.91
N GLY A 69 -11.23 9.74 2.68
CA GLY A 69 -10.22 8.68 2.51
C GLY A 69 -10.32 7.56 3.54
N PRO A 70 -9.57 6.47 3.38
CA PRO A 70 -9.74 5.25 4.18
C PRO A 70 -9.15 5.35 5.60
N ASN A 71 -8.28 6.32 5.90
CA ASN A 71 -7.45 6.29 7.10
C ASN A 71 -8.22 6.47 8.41
N LYS A 72 -9.25 7.32 8.42
CA LYS A 72 -10.14 7.45 9.59
C LYS A 72 -10.85 6.13 9.90
N GLY A 73 -11.34 5.44 8.87
CA GLY A 73 -11.93 4.11 9.01
C GLY A 73 -10.92 3.07 9.50
N ARG A 74 -9.68 3.08 8.97
CA ARG A 74 -8.60 2.19 9.41
C ARG A 74 -8.24 2.41 10.88
N ASN A 75 -8.08 3.67 11.33
CA ASN A 75 -7.82 4.01 12.72
C ASN A 75 -8.96 3.56 13.63
N PHE A 76 -10.20 3.76 13.22
CA PHE A 76 -11.35 3.32 13.97
C PHE A 76 -11.42 1.78 14.04
N GLY A 77 -11.19 1.09 12.93
CA GLY A 77 -11.10 -0.37 12.89
C GLY A 77 -10.00 -0.93 13.81
N MET A 78 -8.80 -0.31 13.82
CA MET A 78 -7.72 -0.70 14.74
C MET A 78 -8.11 -0.53 16.23
N LYS A 79 -8.92 0.47 16.55
CA LYS A 79 -9.43 0.66 17.92
C LYS A 79 -10.42 -0.43 18.35
N LEU A 80 -11.20 -0.95 17.40
CA LEU A 80 -12.21 -1.98 17.64
C LEU A 80 -11.65 -3.40 17.62
N ALA A 81 -10.53 -3.61 16.93
CA ALA A 81 -9.92 -4.91 16.70
C ALA A 81 -9.49 -5.59 18.00
N LYS A 82 -9.91 -6.84 18.16
CA LYS A 82 -9.60 -7.70 19.33
C LYS A 82 -8.53 -8.75 19.00
N GLY A 83 -8.16 -8.88 17.73
CA GLY A 83 -7.18 -9.84 17.27
C GLY A 83 -5.76 -9.53 17.75
N GLU A 84 -4.97 -10.59 17.89
CA GLU A 84 -3.53 -10.51 18.15
C GLU A 84 -2.80 -9.99 16.91
N PHE A 85 -3.33 -10.31 15.73
CA PHE A 85 -2.83 -9.82 14.45
C PHE A 85 -3.91 -9.04 13.71
N ILE A 86 -3.47 -7.99 13.01
CA ILE A 86 -4.32 -7.09 12.25
C ILE A 86 -3.92 -7.13 10.78
N CYS A 87 -4.92 -7.27 9.91
CA CYS A 87 -4.78 -7.14 8.46
C CYS A 87 -5.70 -6.03 7.94
N PHE A 88 -5.36 -5.50 6.77
CA PHE A 88 -6.17 -4.51 6.06
C PHE A 88 -6.55 -5.06 4.69
N CYS A 89 -7.76 -4.77 4.24
CA CYS A 89 -8.22 -5.10 2.90
C CYS A 89 -8.99 -3.91 2.33
N ASP A 90 -8.61 -3.47 1.15
CA ASP A 90 -9.34 -2.42 0.44
C ASP A 90 -10.59 -3.02 -0.21
N HIS A 91 -11.63 -2.21 -0.39
CA HIS A 91 -12.96 -2.64 -0.79
C HIS A 91 -13.09 -3.15 -2.25
N ASP A 92 -12.00 -3.16 -3.00
CA ASP A 92 -11.94 -3.61 -4.39
C ASP A 92 -10.88 -4.69 -4.66
N ASP A 93 -10.13 -5.09 -3.62
CA ASP A 93 -9.05 -6.06 -3.69
C ASP A 93 -9.51 -7.47 -3.27
N LEU A 94 -8.76 -8.49 -3.65
CA LEU A 94 -9.11 -9.88 -3.35
C LEU A 94 -7.96 -10.62 -2.67
N TRP A 95 -8.33 -11.50 -1.74
CA TRP A 95 -7.38 -12.37 -1.05
C TRP A 95 -7.44 -13.81 -1.59
N ASN A 96 -6.29 -14.46 -1.63
CA ASN A 96 -6.23 -15.91 -1.75
C ASN A 96 -6.77 -16.54 -0.48
N ASN A 97 -7.44 -17.66 -0.60
CA ASN A 97 -8.10 -18.32 0.55
C ASN A 97 -7.12 -18.91 1.59
N ASP A 98 -5.85 -19.03 1.27
CA ASP A 98 -4.78 -19.52 2.14
C ASP A 98 -3.89 -18.40 2.70
N LYS A 99 -4.24 -17.12 2.46
CA LYS A 99 -3.40 -15.97 2.85
C LYS A 99 -3.10 -15.95 4.35
N ILE A 100 -4.13 -16.01 5.18
CA ILE A 100 -3.94 -15.85 6.63
C ILE A 100 -3.15 -17.03 7.21
N ILE A 101 -3.51 -18.26 6.85
CA ILE A 101 -2.82 -19.44 7.42
C ILE A 101 -1.33 -19.45 7.04
N LYS A 102 -0.98 -19.12 5.81
CA LYS A 102 0.41 -19.04 5.36
C LYS A 102 1.20 -17.92 6.05
N MET A 103 0.58 -16.77 6.31
CA MET A 103 1.24 -15.68 7.03
C MET A 103 1.41 -16.01 8.51
N LEU A 104 0.46 -16.71 9.13
CA LEU A 104 0.53 -17.12 10.53
C LEU A 104 1.64 -18.14 10.82
N GLU A 105 2.14 -18.86 9.83
CA GLU A 105 3.31 -19.74 9.99
C GLU A 105 4.53 -18.98 10.52
N PHE A 106 4.65 -17.70 10.19
CA PHE A 106 5.79 -16.83 10.51
C PHE A 106 5.53 -15.84 11.65
N ARG A 107 4.40 -15.97 12.36
CA ARG A 107 3.95 -15.00 13.39
C ARG A 107 4.92 -14.78 14.55
N ASN A 108 5.76 -15.78 14.84
CA ASN A 108 6.73 -15.73 15.93
C ASN A 108 8.09 -15.14 15.49
N LEU A 109 8.32 -14.90 14.19
CA LEU A 109 9.61 -14.42 13.68
C LEU A 109 9.70 -12.88 13.70
N ALA A 110 8.61 -12.20 13.43
CA ALA A 110 8.60 -10.74 13.39
C ALA A 110 7.19 -10.17 13.62
N PRO A 111 7.10 -8.93 14.14
CA PRO A 111 5.81 -8.26 14.36
C PRO A 111 5.13 -7.77 13.04
N ILE A 112 5.85 -7.80 11.93
CA ILE A 112 5.36 -7.37 10.62
C ILE A 112 5.62 -8.50 9.62
N ILE A 113 4.55 -9.01 9.04
CA ILE A 113 4.60 -10.05 8.02
C ILE A 113 3.98 -9.49 6.75
N SER A 114 4.67 -9.60 5.64
CA SER A 114 4.14 -9.24 4.32
C SER A 114 4.06 -10.46 3.41
N SER A 115 3.31 -10.35 2.34
CA SER A 115 3.34 -11.31 1.24
C SER A 115 3.63 -10.60 -0.08
N GLY A 116 3.99 -11.37 -1.09
CA GLY A 116 3.88 -10.91 -2.47
C GLY A 116 2.41 -10.64 -2.83
N TYR A 117 2.21 -10.04 -4.00
CA TYR A 117 0.88 -9.73 -4.52
C TYR A 117 0.84 -9.71 -6.05
N VAL A 118 -0.36 -9.79 -6.59
CA VAL A 118 -0.64 -9.61 -8.02
C VAL A 118 -1.26 -8.23 -8.21
N VAL A 119 -0.79 -7.50 -9.21
CA VAL A 119 -1.45 -6.29 -9.72
C VAL A 119 -2.21 -6.68 -10.98
N ASN A 120 -3.52 -6.60 -10.93
CA ASN A 120 -4.38 -6.72 -12.10
C ASN A 120 -4.74 -5.32 -12.59
N ASP A 121 -3.98 -4.85 -13.57
CA ASP A 121 -4.14 -3.51 -14.17
C ASP A 121 -5.15 -3.61 -15.32
N LEU A 122 -6.41 -3.30 -15.01
CA LEU A 122 -7.49 -3.35 -15.99
C LEU A 122 -7.41 -2.23 -17.03
N LEU A 123 -6.67 -1.15 -16.77
CA LEU A 123 -6.50 -0.05 -17.70
C LEU A 123 -5.46 -0.40 -18.78
N ALA A 124 -4.39 -1.07 -18.39
CA ALA A 124 -3.33 -1.49 -19.28
C ALA A 124 -3.50 -2.94 -19.76
N SER A 125 -4.60 -3.61 -19.38
CA SER A 125 -4.88 -5.03 -19.71
C SER A 125 -3.71 -5.96 -19.42
N ARG A 126 -3.05 -5.77 -18.25
CA ARG A 126 -1.86 -6.53 -17.86
C ARG A 126 -1.93 -7.02 -16.42
N VAL A 127 -1.30 -8.17 -16.19
CA VAL A 127 -1.15 -8.76 -14.86
C VAL A 127 0.33 -8.78 -14.48
N ILE A 128 0.67 -8.20 -13.33
CA ILE A 128 2.04 -8.11 -12.84
C ILE A 128 2.13 -8.83 -11.51
N LYS A 129 2.94 -9.87 -11.42
CA LYS A 129 3.23 -10.57 -10.17
C LYS A 129 4.39 -9.90 -9.46
N ARG A 130 4.20 -9.54 -8.21
CA ARG A 130 5.19 -8.92 -7.31
C ARG A 130 5.52 -9.89 -6.18
N THR A 131 6.46 -10.79 -6.43
CA THR A 131 6.96 -11.75 -5.44
C THR A 131 8.47 -11.75 -5.49
N LYS A 132 9.10 -12.09 -4.36
CA LYS A 132 10.51 -12.44 -4.35
C LYS A 132 10.65 -13.87 -4.87
N ASN A 133 11.45 -14.07 -5.90
CA ASN A 133 11.83 -15.40 -6.35
C ASN A 133 12.93 -15.90 -5.43
N SER A 134 12.56 -16.68 -4.42
CA SER A 134 13.49 -17.47 -3.67
C SER A 134 13.34 -18.92 -4.10
N SER A 135 14.26 -19.42 -4.89
CA SER A 135 14.34 -20.86 -5.22
C SER A 135 14.70 -21.73 -3.99
N LYS A 136 15.11 -21.09 -2.89
CA LYS A 136 15.65 -21.77 -1.70
C LYS A 136 14.81 -21.58 -0.43
N SER A 137 13.90 -20.62 -0.36
CA SER A 137 13.14 -20.33 0.86
C SER A 137 11.71 -19.91 0.56
N LYS A 138 10.76 -20.36 1.41
CA LYS A 138 9.35 -19.92 1.37
C LYS A 138 9.18 -18.47 1.86
N TYR A 139 10.17 -17.94 2.57
CA TYR A 139 10.12 -16.62 3.17
C TYR A 139 11.50 -15.97 3.24
N LEU A 140 11.53 -14.66 3.46
CA LEU A 140 12.72 -13.86 3.71
C LEU A 140 12.56 -13.10 5.02
N GLU A 141 13.61 -13.11 5.85
CA GLU A 141 13.66 -12.30 7.06
C GLU A 141 14.43 -11.00 6.82
N TYR A 142 13.94 -9.93 7.41
CA TYR A 142 14.57 -8.63 7.38
C TYR A 142 14.79 -8.17 8.82
N GLU A 143 16.05 -7.99 9.20
CA GLU A 143 16.42 -7.46 10.49
C GLU A 143 15.88 -6.04 10.72
N LYS A 144 15.97 -5.55 11.96
CA LYS A 144 15.52 -4.21 12.34
C LYS A 144 16.03 -3.15 11.37
N ASN A 145 15.14 -2.29 10.92
CA ASN A 145 15.39 -1.17 10.01
C ASN A 145 15.80 -1.53 8.56
N ILE A 146 16.01 -2.79 8.18
CA ILE A 146 16.34 -3.13 6.78
C ILE A 146 15.18 -2.73 5.84
N SER A 147 13.97 -3.15 6.14
CA SER A 147 12.78 -2.80 5.36
C SER A 147 12.44 -1.31 5.49
N PHE A 148 12.65 -0.74 6.68
CA PHE A 148 12.51 0.71 6.90
C PHE A 148 13.43 1.52 5.98
N PHE A 149 14.73 1.23 5.95
CA PHE A 149 15.67 1.95 5.08
C PHE A 149 15.38 1.73 3.60
N SER A 150 14.99 0.53 3.23
CA SER A 150 14.54 0.24 1.86
C SER A 150 13.36 1.15 1.46
N LYS A 151 12.34 1.25 2.33
CA LYS A 151 11.16 2.08 2.09
C LYS A 151 11.50 3.58 2.14
N LEU A 152 12.27 4.03 3.15
CA LEU A 152 12.70 5.43 3.33
C LEU A 152 13.49 5.93 2.11
N THR A 153 14.41 5.12 1.59
CA THR A 153 15.21 5.45 0.40
C THR A 153 14.49 5.18 -0.91
N LYS A 154 13.20 4.79 -0.89
CA LYS A 154 12.41 4.44 -2.09
C LYS A 154 13.12 3.39 -2.96
N ASN A 155 13.68 2.36 -2.33
CA ASN A 155 14.31 1.26 -3.03
C ASN A 155 13.26 0.24 -3.51
N ASN A 156 13.11 0.11 -4.82
CA ASN A 156 12.11 -0.78 -5.43
C ASN A 156 12.48 -2.26 -5.35
N SER A 157 13.74 -2.59 -5.07
CA SER A 157 14.20 -3.99 -4.89
C SER A 157 14.07 -4.49 -3.45
N GLY A 158 13.61 -3.64 -2.52
CA GLY A 158 13.37 -4.02 -1.13
C GLY A 158 12.17 -4.95 -0.95
N GLN A 159 11.78 -5.19 0.31
CA GLN A 159 10.61 -5.99 0.69
C GLN A 159 9.35 -5.47 -0.01
N ASN A 160 8.50 -6.39 -0.48
CA ASN A 160 7.18 -6.04 -1.00
C ASN A 160 6.27 -5.64 0.18
N LEU A 161 5.98 -4.36 0.26
CA LEU A 161 5.19 -3.77 1.35
C LEU A 161 4.05 -2.95 0.73
N TYR A 162 2.93 -3.60 0.55
CA TYR A 162 1.66 -2.98 0.20
C TYR A 162 0.67 -3.22 1.34
N LEU A 163 -0.16 -2.25 1.68
CA LEU A 163 -1.01 -2.35 2.88
C LEU A 163 -1.85 -3.63 2.91
N GLY A 164 -2.51 -3.98 1.80
CA GLY A 164 -3.30 -5.21 1.69
C GLY A 164 -2.48 -6.50 1.77
N SER A 165 -1.15 -6.44 1.63
CA SER A 165 -0.26 -7.59 1.80
C SER A 165 0.24 -7.79 3.23
N LEU A 166 -0.05 -6.86 4.14
CA LEU A 166 0.49 -6.86 5.51
C LEU A 166 -0.41 -7.63 6.49
N MET A 167 0.25 -8.26 7.45
CA MET A 167 -0.29 -8.70 8.74
C MET A 167 0.66 -8.18 9.82
N ILE A 168 0.13 -7.42 10.78
CA ILE A 168 0.92 -6.81 11.85
C ILE A 168 0.46 -7.29 13.21
N HIS A 169 1.40 -7.38 14.16
CA HIS A 169 1.07 -7.64 15.56
C HIS A 169 0.31 -6.43 16.15
N LYS A 170 -0.65 -6.68 17.04
CA LYS A 170 -1.53 -5.67 17.65
C LYS A 170 -0.79 -4.52 18.34
N ASP A 171 0.42 -4.75 18.87
CA ASP A 171 1.20 -3.71 19.53
C ASP A 171 1.56 -2.53 18.61
N LEU A 172 1.57 -2.76 17.31
CA LEU A 172 1.81 -1.73 16.30
C LEU A 172 0.57 -0.87 16.01
N THR A 173 -0.61 -1.23 16.49
CA THR A 173 -1.84 -0.43 16.34
C THR A 173 -1.84 0.88 17.12
N LYS A 174 -0.88 1.05 18.04
CA LYS A 174 -0.62 2.34 18.72
C LYS A 174 -0.19 3.43 17.74
N ILE A 175 0.45 3.03 16.64
CA ILE A 175 0.84 3.92 15.53
C ILE A 175 -0.38 4.13 14.64
N LYS A 176 -0.85 5.38 14.53
CA LYS A 176 -2.05 5.71 13.76
C LYS A 176 -1.70 6.20 12.36
N PHE A 177 -2.62 5.95 11.41
CA PHE A 177 -2.59 6.60 10.11
C PHE A 177 -2.87 8.09 10.25
N GLU A 178 -2.23 8.90 9.43
CA GLU A 178 -2.58 10.32 9.29
C GLU A 178 -3.93 10.44 8.54
N GLU A 179 -4.83 11.27 9.06
CA GLU A 179 -6.23 11.37 8.58
C GLU A 179 -6.43 12.55 7.64
N HIS A 180 -5.49 12.80 6.73
CA HIS A 180 -5.62 13.85 5.73
C HIS A 180 -5.67 13.29 4.31
N PHE A 181 -6.21 14.07 3.39
CA PHE A 181 -6.31 13.70 1.99
C PHE A 181 -4.94 13.75 1.31
N GLY A 182 -4.60 12.70 0.57
CA GLY A 182 -3.32 12.57 -0.14
C GLY A 182 -2.74 11.18 0.05
N MET A 183 -1.51 11.09 0.54
CA MET A 183 -0.85 9.80 0.79
C MET A 183 -1.61 8.97 1.85
N VAL A 184 -1.90 7.72 1.51
CA VAL A 184 -2.81 6.90 2.32
C VAL A 184 -2.08 6.06 3.37
N ASP A 185 -0.93 5.48 3.04
CA ASP A 185 -0.30 4.44 3.87
C ASP A 185 1.22 4.58 4.03
N TYR A 186 1.90 5.35 3.19
CA TYR A 186 3.37 5.41 3.15
C TYR A 186 3.98 5.89 4.47
N ASP A 187 3.44 6.96 5.06
CA ASP A 187 3.88 7.51 6.35
C ASP A 187 3.72 6.48 7.48
N TRP A 188 2.55 5.84 7.53
CA TRP A 188 2.26 4.81 8.49
C TRP A 188 3.18 3.59 8.34
N ILE A 189 3.42 3.14 7.10
CA ILE A 189 4.34 2.02 6.83
C ILE A 189 5.76 2.37 7.27
N LEU A 190 6.25 3.60 7.05
CA LEU A 190 7.55 4.03 7.59
C LEU A 190 7.59 3.94 9.10
N LYS A 191 6.56 4.45 9.78
CA LYS A 191 6.49 4.46 11.24
C LYS A 191 6.46 3.06 11.84
N ILE A 192 5.70 2.12 11.27
CA ILE A 192 5.65 0.74 11.80
C ILE A 192 6.94 -0.04 11.52
N LEU A 193 7.65 0.25 10.43
CA LEU A 193 8.91 -0.41 10.08
C LEU A 193 10.11 0.11 10.89
N HIS A 194 10.03 1.34 11.38
CA HIS A 194 11.13 1.92 12.15
C HIS A 194 11.36 1.14 13.45
N ASN A 195 12.58 0.66 13.64
CA ASN A 195 13.02 -0.18 14.76
C ASN A 195 12.33 -1.55 14.88
N ASN A 196 11.66 -2.02 13.83
CA ASN A 196 11.07 -3.34 13.77
C ASN A 196 11.73 -4.22 12.70
N SER A 197 11.76 -5.52 12.97
CA SER A 197 12.05 -6.57 12.00
C SER A 197 10.78 -6.91 11.22
N SER A 198 10.94 -7.59 10.09
CA SER A 198 9.82 -8.02 9.27
C SER A 198 10.13 -9.31 8.52
N VAL A 199 9.09 -10.00 8.08
CA VAL A 199 9.17 -11.21 7.25
C VAL A 199 8.36 -11.00 5.97
N GLU A 200 8.85 -11.52 4.85
CA GLU A 200 8.14 -11.56 3.58
C GLU A 200 7.90 -13.00 3.14
N VAL A 201 6.65 -13.41 3.00
CA VAL A 201 6.25 -14.68 2.39
C VAL A 201 6.44 -14.56 0.88
N CYS A 202 7.23 -15.46 0.29
CA CYS A 202 7.61 -15.43 -1.13
C CYS A 202 6.49 -15.90 -2.08
N GLU A 203 5.24 -15.75 -1.68
CA GLU A 203 4.05 -16.07 -2.47
C GLU A 203 3.14 -14.85 -2.66
N ALA A 204 2.45 -14.78 -3.81
CA ALA A 204 1.44 -13.76 -4.05
C ALA A 204 0.11 -14.19 -3.43
N LEU A 205 -0.22 -13.65 -2.25
CA LEU A 205 -1.41 -14.02 -1.47
C LEU A 205 -2.54 -13.00 -1.53
N TYR A 206 -2.39 -11.99 -2.37
CA TYR A 206 -3.30 -10.86 -2.48
C TYR A 206 -3.30 -10.33 -3.91
N THR A 207 -4.48 -9.94 -4.41
CA THR A 207 -4.66 -9.35 -5.75
C THR A 207 -5.19 -7.93 -5.62
N ARG A 208 -4.37 -6.98 -6.02
CA ARG A 208 -4.75 -5.58 -6.17
C ARG A 208 -5.30 -5.33 -7.56
N LYS A 209 -6.42 -4.60 -7.64
CA LYS A 209 -6.99 -4.17 -8.92
C LYS A 209 -6.71 -2.69 -9.16
N ILE A 210 -6.31 -2.37 -10.40
CA ILE A 210 -6.20 -0.98 -10.86
C ILE A 210 -7.36 -0.73 -11.83
N LYS A 211 -8.22 0.21 -11.46
CA LYS A 211 -9.36 0.68 -12.23
C LYS A 211 -9.27 2.19 -12.44
N LYS A 212 -10.12 2.72 -13.31
CA LYS A 212 -10.19 4.17 -13.61
C LYS A 212 -10.47 5.02 -12.37
N ASP A 213 -11.25 4.49 -11.44
CA ASP A 213 -11.73 5.21 -10.25
C ASP A 213 -10.79 5.06 -9.03
N ASN A 214 -9.60 4.48 -9.18
CA ASN A 214 -8.65 4.36 -8.09
C ASN A 214 -8.18 5.76 -7.62
N LEU A 215 -8.25 6.00 -6.32
CA LEU A 215 -7.83 7.25 -5.68
C LEU A 215 -6.39 7.65 -6.07
N SER A 216 -5.50 6.66 -6.23
CA SER A 216 -4.11 6.89 -6.66
C SER A 216 -3.96 7.45 -8.08
N LEU A 217 -5.03 7.51 -8.88
CA LEU A 217 -5.06 8.10 -10.22
C LEU A 217 -5.68 9.51 -10.22
N ASP A 218 -6.31 9.91 -9.14
CA ASP A 218 -6.89 11.24 -8.99
C ASP A 218 -5.79 12.33 -9.00
N ARG A 219 -5.98 13.41 -9.77
CA ARG A 219 -4.98 14.47 -9.91
C ARG A 219 -4.77 15.27 -8.64
N ASN A 220 -5.81 15.53 -7.87
CA ASN A 220 -5.73 16.28 -6.62
C ASN A 220 -5.04 15.44 -5.55
N TYR A 221 -5.36 14.14 -5.49
CA TYR A 221 -4.66 13.19 -4.66
C TYR A 221 -3.16 13.17 -4.98
N ARG A 222 -2.79 13.07 -6.25
CA ARG A 222 -1.39 13.08 -6.71
C ARG A 222 -0.64 14.36 -6.38
N LYS A 223 -1.31 15.51 -6.42
CA LYS A 223 -0.70 16.79 -6.05
C LYS A 223 -0.27 16.80 -4.58
N ASN A 224 -1.11 16.28 -3.70
CA ASN A 224 -0.83 16.21 -2.27
C ASN A 224 0.17 15.09 -1.92
N ASP A 225 0.19 14.01 -2.69
CA ASP A 225 1.04 12.83 -2.46
C ASP A 225 2.54 13.19 -2.36
N PHE A 226 3.02 14.12 -3.20
CA PHE A 226 4.41 14.55 -3.15
C PHE A 226 4.74 15.23 -1.82
N GLU A 227 3.96 16.23 -1.43
CA GLU A 227 4.22 17.03 -0.22
C GLU A 227 4.13 16.17 1.04
N ILE A 228 3.11 15.31 1.12
CA ILE A 228 2.92 14.41 2.25
C ILE A 228 4.02 13.36 2.32
N THR A 229 4.40 12.76 1.19
CA THR A 229 5.52 11.81 1.12
C THR A 229 6.85 12.48 1.49
N HIS A 230 7.08 13.70 1.00
CA HIS A 230 8.26 14.48 1.36
C HIS A 230 8.32 14.76 2.87
N LYS A 231 7.20 15.22 3.47
CA LYS A 231 7.08 15.43 4.91
C LYS A 231 7.33 14.14 5.71
N ALA A 232 6.78 13.02 5.25
CA ALA A 232 6.98 11.71 5.88
C ALA A 232 8.47 11.28 5.87
N ILE A 233 9.18 11.46 4.76
CA ILE A 233 10.62 11.18 4.70
C ILE A 233 11.41 12.18 5.57
N LYS A 234 11.05 13.46 5.51
CA LYS A 234 11.71 14.52 6.27
C LYS A 234 11.59 14.36 7.78
N SER A 235 10.50 13.75 8.29
CA SER A 235 10.34 13.50 9.72
C SER A 235 11.42 12.58 10.31
N PHE A 236 12.11 11.81 9.48
CA PHE A 236 13.24 10.96 9.87
C PHE A 236 14.62 11.59 9.62
N SER A 237 14.69 12.86 9.14
CA SER A 237 15.95 13.47 8.72
C SER A 237 16.93 13.72 9.88
N GLN A 238 16.43 13.96 11.09
CA GLN A 238 17.31 14.11 12.27
C GLN A 238 17.94 12.77 12.67
N LEU A 239 17.18 11.67 12.59
CA LEU A 239 17.65 10.34 12.98
C LEU A 239 18.49 9.68 11.86
N HIS A 240 18.13 9.91 10.61
CA HIS A 240 18.71 9.22 9.44
C HIS A 240 18.99 10.19 8.28
N PRO A 241 19.86 11.23 8.46
CA PRO A 241 20.01 12.33 7.49
C PRO A 241 20.41 11.85 6.11
N LYS A 242 21.44 11.02 5.99
CA LYS A 242 21.92 10.51 4.69
C LYS A 242 20.86 9.71 3.94
N LYS A 243 20.11 8.85 4.63
CA LYS A 243 19.05 8.01 4.02
C LYS A 243 17.84 8.85 3.60
N SER A 244 17.45 9.85 4.39
CA SER A 244 16.36 10.77 4.07
C SER A 244 16.68 11.61 2.83
N ILE A 245 17.91 12.12 2.68
CA ILE A 245 18.35 12.83 1.48
C ILE A 245 18.21 11.94 0.23
N ILE A 246 18.65 10.68 0.30
CA ILE A 246 18.47 9.73 -0.81
C ILE A 246 17.00 9.56 -1.16
N GLY A 247 16.15 9.36 -0.16
CA GLY A 247 14.71 9.19 -0.35
C GLY A 247 14.05 10.41 -1.00
N ILE A 248 14.40 11.62 -0.54
CA ILE A 248 13.90 12.89 -1.09
C ILE A 248 14.33 13.04 -2.56
N LYS A 249 15.61 12.82 -2.88
CA LYS A 249 16.10 12.88 -4.27
C LYS A 249 15.35 11.90 -5.18
N LYS A 250 15.13 10.67 -4.75
CA LYS A 250 14.36 9.68 -5.53
C LYS A 250 12.88 10.04 -5.65
N LEU A 251 12.31 10.68 -4.62
CA LEU A 251 10.94 11.21 -4.69
C LEU A 251 10.85 12.28 -5.78
N HIS A 252 11.77 13.23 -5.81
CA HIS A 252 11.84 14.24 -6.87
C HIS A 252 11.95 13.61 -8.26
N GLY A 253 12.82 12.61 -8.45
CA GLY A 253 12.96 11.92 -9.73
C GLY A 253 11.68 11.20 -10.17
N SER A 254 10.94 10.59 -9.24
CA SER A 254 9.65 9.97 -9.52
C SER A 254 8.60 11.00 -9.94
N TYR A 255 8.57 12.13 -9.26
CA TYR A 255 7.59 13.19 -9.52
C TYR A 255 7.93 13.97 -10.81
N ALA A 256 9.21 14.13 -11.10
CA ALA A 256 9.69 14.69 -12.38
C ALA A 256 9.17 13.86 -13.57
N ARG A 257 9.25 12.53 -13.49
CA ARG A 257 8.73 11.63 -14.53
C ARG A 257 7.20 11.72 -14.66
N TYR A 258 6.47 11.92 -13.56
CA TYR A 258 5.04 12.19 -13.64
C TYR A 258 4.74 13.46 -14.43
N PHE A 259 5.40 14.59 -14.12
CA PHE A 259 5.22 15.85 -14.87
C PHE A 259 5.62 15.69 -16.34
N TYR A 260 6.66 14.94 -16.60
CA TYR A 260 7.07 14.60 -17.96
C TYR A 260 5.95 13.91 -18.75
N LEU A 261 5.28 12.92 -18.15
CA LEU A 261 4.20 12.16 -18.79
C LEU A 261 2.94 13.00 -19.05
N VAL A 262 2.66 13.99 -18.21
CA VAL A 262 1.55 14.95 -18.40
C VAL A 262 1.95 16.20 -19.19
N ASP A 263 3.14 16.19 -19.77
CA ASP A 263 3.69 17.23 -20.67
C ASP A 263 3.98 18.60 -20.01
N ASP A 264 4.10 18.63 -18.68
CA ASP A 264 4.56 19.80 -17.93
C ASP A 264 6.10 19.80 -17.80
N MET A 265 6.77 20.19 -18.88
CA MET A 265 8.24 20.11 -18.98
C MET A 265 8.95 21.08 -18.03
N VAL A 266 8.34 22.19 -17.66
CA VAL A 266 8.93 23.16 -16.73
C VAL A 266 9.02 22.54 -15.34
N LYS A 267 7.94 22.00 -14.82
CA LYS A 267 7.94 21.31 -13.52
C LYS A 267 8.78 20.04 -13.57
N ALA A 268 8.77 19.30 -14.67
CA ALA A 268 9.63 18.13 -14.85
C ALA A 268 11.10 18.50 -14.67
N ARG A 269 11.61 19.54 -15.34
CA ARG A 269 13.00 20.02 -15.20
C ARG A 269 13.33 20.42 -13.77
N THR A 270 12.47 21.23 -13.13
CA THR A 270 12.67 21.65 -11.73
C THR A 270 12.86 20.46 -10.80
N HIS A 271 12.04 19.44 -10.95
CA HIS A 271 12.13 18.23 -10.13
C HIS A 271 13.32 17.35 -10.50
N PHE A 272 13.71 17.23 -11.78
CA PHE A 272 14.90 16.50 -12.19
C PHE A 272 16.20 17.11 -11.62
N LEU A 273 16.31 18.44 -11.57
CA LEU A 273 17.45 19.13 -10.97
C LEU A 273 17.61 18.83 -9.46
N ASN A 274 16.51 18.52 -8.77
CA ASN A 274 16.50 18.14 -7.36
C ASN A 274 16.54 16.62 -7.15
N SER A 275 16.62 15.83 -8.21
CA SER A 275 16.59 14.36 -8.13
C SER A 275 17.99 13.75 -7.95
N ASP A 276 18.01 12.41 -7.82
CA ASP A 276 19.23 11.64 -7.99
C ASP A 276 19.66 11.67 -9.48
N PHE A 277 20.98 11.75 -9.71
CA PHE A 277 21.58 11.75 -11.05
C PHE A 277 21.70 10.33 -11.62
N SER A 278 20.64 9.51 -11.50
CA SER A 278 20.60 8.23 -12.18
C SER A 278 20.56 8.43 -13.70
N LEU A 279 21.14 7.52 -14.46
CA LEU A 279 21.15 7.57 -15.93
C LEU A 279 19.74 7.78 -16.48
N LYS A 280 18.76 7.10 -15.89
CA LYS A 280 17.35 7.25 -16.25
C LYS A 280 16.87 8.70 -16.10
N ASN A 281 17.12 9.34 -14.97
CA ASN A 281 16.68 10.72 -14.71
C ASN A 281 17.41 11.73 -15.61
N ILE A 282 18.70 11.51 -15.90
CA ILE A 282 19.49 12.35 -16.84
C ILE A 282 18.89 12.26 -18.25
N LEU A 283 18.62 11.07 -18.74
CA LEU A 283 18.03 10.88 -20.08
C LEU A 283 16.64 11.56 -20.18
N TYR A 284 15.81 11.39 -19.18
CA TYR A 284 14.51 12.07 -19.13
C TYR A 284 14.69 13.60 -19.09
N PHE A 285 15.64 14.12 -18.29
CA PHE A 285 15.91 15.56 -18.22
C PHE A 285 16.30 16.14 -19.57
N ILE A 286 17.23 15.50 -20.28
CA ILE A 286 17.65 15.95 -21.62
C ILE A 286 16.47 15.99 -22.58
N THR A 287 15.64 14.97 -22.58
CA THR A 287 14.48 14.87 -23.49
C THR A 287 13.35 15.85 -23.12
N THR A 288 13.37 16.50 -21.93
CA THR A 288 12.40 17.57 -21.61
C THR A 288 12.49 18.77 -22.58
N PHE A 289 13.61 18.98 -23.25
CA PHE A 289 13.78 20.07 -24.22
C PHE A 289 13.18 19.73 -25.58
N ALA A 290 12.96 18.43 -25.88
CA ALA A 290 12.30 17.95 -27.09
C ALA A 290 10.81 17.66 -26.90
N GLY A 291 10.31 17.69 -25.65
CA GLY A 291 8.93 17.35 -25.29
C GLY A 291 8.66 15.87 -25.12
N SER A 292 7.48 15.52 -24.54
CA SER A 292 7.12 14.14 -24.20
C SER A 292 6.82 13.24 -25.41
N LYS A 293 6.46 13.83 -26.55
CA LYS A 293 6.07 13.09 -27.76
C LYS A 293 7.17 12.14 -28.24
N PHE A 294 8.41 12.57 -28.17
CA PHE A 294 9.57 11.77 -28.55
C PHE A 294 9.70 10.52 -27.68
N VAL A 295 9.68 10.69 -26.36
CA VAL A 295 9.83 9.57 -25.44
C VAL A 295 8.63 8.65 -25.45
N LYS A 296 7.41 9.19 -25.56
CA LYS A 296 6.19 8.37 -25.68
C LYS A 296 6.24 7.44 -26.90
N LYS A 297 6.81 7.92 -28.01
CA LYS A 297 7.01 7.11 -29.23
C LYS A 297 8.03 5.99 -29.02
N TYR A 298 9.05 6.21 -28.17
CA TYR A 298 10.16 5.28 -27.93
C TYR A 298 10.18 4.76 -26.49
N PHE A 299 9.03 4.76 -25.80
CA PHE A 299 8.93 4.43 -24.38
C PHE A 299 9.51 3.06 -24.00
N ASN A 300 9.44 2.08 -24.91
CA ASN A 300 10.03 0.75 -24.69
C ASN A 300 11.56 0.78 -24.52
N VAL A 301 12.22 1.86 -24.92
CA VAL A 301 13.68 2.05 -24.77
C VAL A 301 14.00 2.74 -23.44
N PHE A 302 13.07 3.54 -22.90
CA PHE A 302 13.27 4.38 -21.70
C PHE A 302 12.49 3.91 -20.48
N GLY A 303 11.55 2.98 -20.63
CA GLY A 303 10.54 2.57 -19.64
C GLY A 303 10.94 1.44 -18.68
#